data_11e851327b2e2fa541787995a12911de
#
_entry.id   11e851327b2e2fa541787995a12911de
#
_cell.length_a   1.000
_cell.length_b   1.000
_cell.length_c   1.000
_cell.angle_alpha   90.00
_cell.angle_beta   90.00
_cell.angle_gamma   90.00
#
_symmetry.space_group_name_H-M   'P 1'
#
loop_
_entity.id
_entity.type
_entity.pdbx_description
1 polymer ?
#
loop_
_entity_poly.entity_id
_entity_poly.type
_entity_poly.pdbx_seq_one_letter_code
_entity_poly.pdbx_strand_id
1 'polypeptide(L)'
;MALLVSLPEQNLAMAWILLLLLLAACLHTAGYQKTQDYGVNQPEQLTGIQGGSIEIPFSFYFPWELAKDPQMSIAWRWKVFFGEVIYNSTLLFLHEHFKGRLIMNWTQGQTSGVLRILNLKANDQSTYFSRIFLQATEGMKLWQSRAGTKLIIHALSTTMASPSIIPSAVPTAGLENTRGQRNPSLLNLGAMVGMVMAKVVVIIPLYGWVIFLWWKQRTAE
;
A
#
# COMPACT_ATOMS: atom_id res chain seq x y z
N MET A 1 -26.56 -47.80 42.69
CA MET A 1 -27.33 -46.58 42.89
C MET A 1 -26.64 -45.47 42.04
N ALA A 2 -27.07 -45.35 40.82
CA ALA A 2 -26.44 -44.44 39.84
C ALA A 2 -27.17 -43.10 39.91
N LEU A 3 -26.46 -42.05 40.32
CA LEU A 3 -26.95 -40.67 40.26
C LEU A 3 -26.73 -40.15 38.84
N LEU A 4 -27.79 -40.21 38.04
CA LEU A 4 -27.88 -39.49 36.76
C LEU A 4 -27.94 -37.98 37.07
N VAL A 5 -26.80 -37.31 36.97
CA VAL A 5 -26.76 -35.86 36.94
C VAL A 5 -27.20 -35.43 35.54
N SER A 6 -28.49 -35.14 35.38
CA SER A 6 -29.01 -34.48 34.18
C SER A 6 -28.49 -33.04 34.15
N LEU A 7 -27.58 -32.77 33.24
CA LEU A 7 -27.21 -31.40 32.93
C LEU A 7 -28.45 -30.68 32.35
N PRO A 8 -28.83 -29.52 32.85
CA PRO A 8 -30.02 -28.80 32.37
C PRO A 8 -29.85 -28.42 30.91
N GLU A 9 -30.82 -28.76 30.07
CA GLU A 9 -30.88 -28.40 28.64
C GLU A 9 -30.68 -26.90 28.37
N GLN A 10 -30.93 -26.07 29.37
CA GLN A 10 -30.71 -24.62 29.32
C GLN A 10 -29.25 -24.23 29.06
N ASN A 11 -28.28 -25.05 29.48
CA ASN A 11 -26.85 -24.73 29.26
C ASN A 11 -26.42 -25.00 27.80
N LEU A 12 -27.07 -25.97 27.14
CA LEU A 12 -26.82 -26.23 25.71
C LEU A 12 -27.35 -25.06 24.84
N ALA A 13 -28.56 -24.59 25.11
CA ALA A 13 -29.14 -23.46 24.36
C ALA A 13 -28.30 -22.19 24.53
N MET A 14 -27.81 -21.88 25.75
CA MET A 14 -26.91 -20.75 25.98
C MET A 14 -25.59 -20.90 25.26
N ALA A 15 -25.02 -22.10 25.20
CA ALA A 15 -23.79 -22.39 24.47
C ALA A 15 -23.95 -22.16 22.95
N TRP A 16 -25.08 -22.57 22.38
CA TRP A 16 -25.39 -22.31 20.97
C TRP A 16 -25.62 -20.83 20.67
N ILE A 17 -26.29 -20.10 21.55
CA ILE A 17 -26.48 -18.64 21.41
C ILE A 17 -25.13 -17.91 21.47
N LEU A 18 -24.23 -18.25 22.39
CA LEU A 18 -22.89 -17.70 22.49
C LEU A 18 -22.04 -18.03 21.26
N LEU A 19 -22.16 -19.24 20.73
CA LEU A 19 -21.49 -19.64 19.49
C LEU A 19 -21.97 -18.83 18.28
N LEU A 20 -23.29 -18.65 18.16
CA LEU A 20 -23.88 -17.84 17.09
C LEU A 20 -23.50 -16.36 17.22
N LEU A 21 -23.44 -15.81 18.43
CA LEU A 21 -22.96 -14.44 18.67
C LEU A 21 -21.49 -14.28 18.33
N LEU A 22 -20.64 -15.25 18.66
CA LEU A 22 -19.23 -15.28 18.28
C LEU A 22 -19.05 -15.38 16.76
N LEU A 23 -19.81 -16.22 16.09
CA LEU A 23 -19.82 -16.34 14.64
C LEU A 23 -20.31 -15.04 13.97
N ALA A 24 -21.36 -14.43 14.48
CA ALA A 24 -21.87 -13.15 14.00
C ALA A 24 -20.83 -12.02 14.20
N ALA A 25 -20.16 -11.99 15.35
CA ALA A 25 -19.07 -11.03 15.61
C ALA A 25 -17.88 -11.24 14.65
N CYS A 26 -17.50 -12.49 14.36
CA CYS A 26 -16.46 -12.82 13.39
C CYS A 26 -16.85 -12.42 11.96
N LEU A 27 -18.11 -12.57 11.56
CA LEU A 27 -18.62 -12.16 10.25
C LEU A 27 -18.67 -10.63 10.12
N HIS A 28 -19.04 -9.91 11.20
CA HIS A 28 -19.04 -8.44 11.20
C HIS A 28 -17.63 -7.84 11.09
N THR A 29 -16.61 -8.50 11.64
CA THR A 29 -15.22 -8.03 11.52
C THR A 29 -14.57 -8.35 10.18
N ALA A 30 -15.10 -9.29 9.42
CA ALA A 30 -14.57 -9.69 8.11
C ALA A 30 -14.99 -8.77 6.95
N GLY A 31 -15.99 -7.90 7.13
CA GLY A 31 -16.60 -7.11 6.06
C GLY A 31 -16.24 -5.64 6.02
N TYR A 32 -15.60 -5.07 7.03
CA TYR A 32 -15.30 -3.65 7.07
C TYR A 32 -13.86 -3.34 6.66
N GLN A 33 -13.55 -3.57 5.38
CA GLN A 33 -12.50 -2.79 4.76
C GLN A 33 -13.06 -1.36 4.58
N LYS A 34 -12.80 -0.50 5.55
CA LYS A 34 -13.00 0.93 5.39
C LYS A 34 -12.18 1.35 4.17
N THR A 35 -12.85 1.52 3.03
CA THR A 35 -12.23 2.18 1.87
C THR A 35 -11.70 3.49 2.40
N GLN A 36 -10.41 3.68 2.28
CA GLN A 36 -9.77 4.88 2.78
C GLN A 36 -10.23 6.02 1.89
N ASP A 37 -11.13 6.86 2.40
CA ASP A 37 -11.75 7.96 1.66
C ASP A 37 -10.75 9.07 1.30
N TYR A 38 -9.49 8.94 1.71
CA TYR A 38 -8.40 9.87 1.42
C TYR A 38 -7.11 9.13 1.08
N GLY A 39 -6.30 9.73 0.25
CA GLY A 39 -5.04 9.13 -0.16
C GLY A 39 -4.21 10.01 -1.08
N VAL A 40 -3.09 9.45 -1.47
CA VAL A 40 -2.19 10.02 -2.48
C VAL A 40 -1.91 8.98 -3.54
N ASN A 41 -2.05 9.35 -4.79
CA ASN A 41 -1.68 8.57 -5.95
C ASN A 41 -0.33 9.07 -6.47
N GLN A 42 0.63 8.17 -6.60
CA GLN A 42 1.94 8.37 -7.21
C GLN A 42 2.30 7.13 -8.01
N PRO A 43 3.10 7.22 -9.08
CA PRO A 43 3.68 6.04 -9.72
C PRO A 43 4.47 5.21 -8.72
N GLU A 44 4.33 3.90 -8.75
CA GLU A 44 5.09 3.01 -7.87
C GLU A 44 6.59 3.05 -8.17
N GLN A 45 6.94 3.18 -9.47
CA GLN A 45 8.32 3.19 -9.93
C GLN A 45 8.48 4.10 -11.14
N LEU A 46 9.60 4.81 -11.19
CA LEU A 46 10.06 5.58 -12.34
C LEU A 46 11.53 5.27 -12.60
N THR A 47 11.92 5.42 -13.86
CA THR A 47 13.30 5.18 -14.30
C THR A 47 13.83 6.42 -14.99
N GLY A 48 15.01 6.86 -14.59
CA GLY A 48 15.72 8.00 -15.18
C GLY A 48 17.13 7.63 -15.61
N ILE A 49 17.74 8.52 -16.37
CA ILE A 49 19.14 8.41 -16.80
C ILE A 49 19.95 9.45 -16.03
N GLN A 50 21.13 9.09 -15.56
CA GLN A 50 22.03 10.00 -14.87
C GLN A 50 22.35 11.22 -15.74
N GLY A 51 22.29 12.42 -15.15
CA GLY A 51 22.42 13.68 -15.87
C GLY A 51 21.13 14.19 -16.52
N GLY A 52 20.13 13.33 -16.69
CA GLY A 52 18.81 13.71 -17.20
C GLY A 52 17.90 14.37 -16.16
N SER A 53 16.62 14.44 -16.45
CA SER A 53 15.60 14.91 -15.51
C SER A 53 14.46 13.91 -15.41
N ILE A 54 13.75 13.91 -14.28
CA ILE A 54 12.57 13.06 -14.03
C ILE A 54 11.45 13.88 -13.46
N GLU A 55 10.23 13.52 -13.78
CA GLU A 55 9.01 14.07 -13.23
C GLU A 55 8.28 13.00 -12.44
N ILE A 56 7.96 13.29 -11.18
CA ILE A 56 7.16 12.45 -10.30
C ILE A 56 5.79 13.10 -10.17
N PRO A 57 4.80 12.67 -10.97
CA PRO A 57 3.44 13.17 -10.83
C PRO A 57 2.82 12.63 -9.55
N PHE A 58 1.95 13.42 -8.95
CA PHE A 58 1.15 13.01 -7.81
C PHE A 58 -0.23 13.64 -7.89
N SER A 59 -1.20 12.96 -7.30
CA SER A 59 -2.52 13.50 -7.02
C SER A 59 -3.00 13.00 -5.66
N PHE A 60 -3.90 13.74 -5.04
CA PHE A 60 -4.46 13.36 -3.76
C PHE A 60 -5.96 13.63 -3.71
N TYR A 61 -6.65 12.91 -2.86
CA TYR A 61 -8.09 12.98 -2.67
C TYR A 61 -8.42 12.87 -1.18
N PHE A 62 -9.55 13.42 -0.80
CA PHE A 62 -10.02 13.46 0.58
C PHE A 62 -11.53 13.72 0.64
N PRO A 63 -12.22 13.28 1.70
CA PRO A 63 -13.67 13.44 1.83
C PRO A 63 -14.06 14.70 2.63
N TRP A 64 -13.09 15.39 3.24
CA TRP A 64 -13.36 16.48 4.17
C TRP A 64 -13.76 17.76 3.47
N GLU A 65 -14.70 18.48 4.07
CA GLU A 65 -15.01 19.84 3.69
C GLU A 65 -13.87 20.79 4.10
N LEU A 66 -13.42 21.60 3.15
CA LEU A 66 -12.33 22.54 3.39
C LEU A 66 -12.77 23.70 4.27
N ALA A 67 -11.91 24.15 5.16
CA ALA A 67 -12.09 25.40 5.88
C ALA A 67 -12.12 26.59 4.91
N LYS A 68 -12.62 27.74 5.37
CA LYS A 68 -12.66 28.99 4.57
C LYS A 68 -11.26 29.38 4.05
N ASP A 69 -10.21 29.10 4.83
CA ASP A 69 -8.82 29.17 4.41
C ASP A 69 -8.18 27.79 4.63
N PRO A 70 -8.11 26.96 3.59
CA PRO A 70 -7.66 25.58 3.72
C PRO A 70 -6.17 25.42 3.96
N GLN A 71 -5.35 26.44 3.78
CA GLN A 71 -3.90 26.44 4.02
C GLN A 71 -3.22 25.16 3.51
N MET A 72 -3.60 24.74 2.29
CA MET A 72 -3.02 23.54 1.70
C MET A 72 -1.51 23.69 1.55
N SER A 73 -0.79 22.61 1.89
CA SER A 73 0.66 22.58 1.69
C SER A 73 1.15 21.17 1.39
N ILE A 74 2.30 21.12 0.73
CA ILE A 74 2.92 19.87 0.31
C ILE A 74 4.34 19.81 0.83
N ALA A 75 4.70 18.65 1.38
CA ALA A 75 6.07 18.32 1.68
C ALA A 75 6.45 17.02 0.97
N TRP A 76 7.74 16.84 0.70
CA TRP A 76 8.30 15.62 0.16
C TRP A 76 9.35 15.04 1.08
N ARG A 77 9.31 13.73 1.25
CA ARG A 77 10.32 12.94 1.97
C ARG A 77 10.99 11.97 1.04
N TRP A 78 12.17 11.49 1.41
CA TRP A 78 12.91 10.51 0.64
C TRP A 78 13.51 9.40 1.50
N LYS A 79 14.04 8.38 0.84
CA LYS A 79 14.66 7.18 1.41
C LYS A 79 13.64 6.23 2.03
N VAL A 80 13.07 6.58 3.17
CA VAL A 80 12.11 5.77 3.92
C VAL A 80 10.87 6.58 4.27
N PHE A 81 9.80 5.91 4.66
CA PHE A 81 8.50 6.53 4.96
C PHE A 81 8.60 7.71 5.95
N PHE A 82 9.40 7.57 7.00
CA PHE A 82 9.69 8.64 7.98
C PHE A 82 11.03 9.33 7.71
N GLY A 83 11.53 9.26 6.49
CA GLY A 83 12.81 9.83 6.10
C GLY A 83 12.86 11.35 6.15
N GLU A 84 14.00 11.88 5.74
CA GLU A 84 14.27 13.31 5.71
C GLU A 84 13.32 14.05 4.79
N VAL A 85 12.94 15.26 5.17
CA VAL A 85 12.19 16.17 4.30
C VAL A 85 13.16 16.77 3.28
N ILE A 86 12.79 16.67 2.01
CA ILE A 86 13.57 17.29 0.91
C ILE A 86 12.95 18.58 0.38
N TYR A 87 11.65 18.75 0.56
CA TYR A 87 10.90 19.93 0.16
C TYR A 87 9.73 20.18 1.11
N ASN A 88 9.45 21.44 1.40
CA ASN A 88 8.27 21.88 2.14
C ASN A 88 7.81 23.23 1.62
N SER A 89 6.58 23.28 1.08
CA SER A 89 6.01 24.51 0.49
C SER A 89 5.72 25.61 1.52
N THR A 90 5.34 25.24 2.75
CA THR A 90 5.03 26.23 3.81
C THR A 90 6.28 26.88 4.36
N LEU A 91 7.33 26.09 4.59
CA LEU A 91 8.58 26.58 5.16
C LEU A 91 9.54 27.11 4.10
N LEU A 92 9.16 27.03 2.81
CA LEU A 92 10.04 27.30 1.67
C LEU A 92 11.37 26.53 1.79
N PHE A 93 11.29 25.32 2.37
CA PHE A 93 12.46 24.50 2.64
C PHE A 93 12.81 23.65 1.43
N LEU A 94 14.09 23.63 1.11
CA LEU A 94 14.70 22.77 0.11
C LEU A 94 15.98 22.16 0.66
N HIS A 95 16.05 20.83 0.69
CA HIS A 95 17.21 20.11 1.19
C HIS A 95 18.45 20.40 0.34
N GLU A 96 19.62 20.57 0.97
CA GLU A 96 20.88 20.95 0.34
C GLU A 96 21.28 20.05 -0.84
N HIS A 97 21.05 18.73 -0.70
CA HIS A 97 21.31 17.75 -1.75
C HIS A 97 20.59 18.08 -3.08
N PHE A 98 19.40 18.68 -3.02
CA PHE A 98 18.57 19.01 -4.18
C PHE A 98 18.61 20.49 -4.58
N LYS A 99 19.43 21.28 -3.94
CA LYS A 99 19.53 22.72 -4.21
C LYS A 99 19.80 23.00 -5.69
N GLY A 100 18.96 23.85 -6.28
CA GLY A 100 19.01 24.21 -7.71
C GLY A 100 18.59 23.09 -8.68
N ARG A 101 18.14 21.92 -8.19
CA ARG A 101 17.75 20.78 -9.02
C ARG A 101 16.31 20.30 -8.84
N LEU A 102 15.62 20.73 -7.78
CA LEU A 102 14.26 20.32 -7.51
C LEU A 102 13.31 21.47 -7.82
N ILE A 103 12.29 21.17 -8.63
CA ILE A 103 11.24 22.09 -9.02
C ILE A 103 9.91 21.49 -8.64
N MET A 104 9.10 22.21 -7.88
CA MET A 104 7.76 21.82 -7.52
C MET A 104 6.77 22.61 -8.38
N ASN A 105 6.07 21.89 -9.26
CA ASN A 105 4.99 22.46 -10.08
C ASN A 105 3.65 22.09 -9.42
N TRP A 106 3.23 22.92 -8.49
CA TRP A 106 1.97 22.82 -7.76
C TRP A 106 1.58 24.17 -7.20
N THR A 107 0.30 24.49 -7.23
CA THR A 107 -0.28 25.71 -6.64
C THR A 107 -1.31 25.35 -5.61
N GLN A 108 -1.44 26.17 -4.57
CA GLN A 108 -2.45 25.98 -3.52
C GLN A 108 -3.85 25.89 -4.13
N GLY A 109 -4.64 24.91 -3.65
CA GLY A 109 -5.98 24.60 -4.16
C GLY A 109 -6.00 23.52 -5.24
N GLN A 110 -4.88 23.19 -5.86
CA GLN A 110 -4.81 22.05 -6.79
C GLN A 110 -4.65 20.75 -6.01
N THR A 111 -5.33 19.69 -6.47
CA THR A 111 -5.24 18.31 -5.91
C THR A 111 -4.25 17.43 -6.65
N SER A 112 -3.51 17.99 -7.59
CA SER A 112 -2.46 17.31 -8.35
C SER A 112 -1.30 18.23 -8.66
N GLY A 113 -0.14 17.65 -8.88
CA GLY A 113 1.07 18.39 -9.24
C GLY A 113 2.19 17.45 -9.67
N VAL A 114 3.36 18.02 -9.87
CA VAL A 114 4.56 17.31 -10.34
C VAL A 114 5.78 17.79 -9.55
N LEU A 115 6.53 16.85 -9.00
CA LEU A 115 7.88 17.09 -8.51
C LEU A 115 8.87 16.76 -9.62
N ARG A 116 9.65 17.73 -10.06
CA ARG A 116 10.69 17.55 -11.08
C ARG A 116 12.08 17.62 -10.46
N ILE A 117 12.91 16.63 -10.78
CA ILE A 117 14.31 16.59 -10.36
C ILE A 117 15.18 16.69 -11.61
N LEU A 118 16.03 17.70 -11.64
CA LEU A 118 16.96 17.98 -12.74
C LEU A 118 18.31 17.38 -12.44
N ASN A 119 19.09 17.14 -13.50
CA ASN A 119 20.47 16.66 -13.41
C ASN A 119 20.62 15.51 -12.41
N LEU A 120 19.94 14.39 -12.72
CA LEU A 120 19.86 13.21 -11.87
C LEU A 120 21.26 12.69 -11.53
N LYS A 121 21.50 12.46 -10.25
CA LYS A 121 22.70 11.86 -9.70
C LYS A 121 22.41 10.41 -9.29
N ALA A 122 23.40 9.54 -9.32
CA ALA A 122 23.23 8.15 -8.89
C ALA A 122 22.68 8.05 -7.44
N ASN A 123 23.06 8.95 -6.55
CA ASN A 123 22.57 9.01 -5.18
C ASN A 123 21.18 9.67 -5.00
N ASP A 124 20.53 10.09 -6.08
CA ASP A 124 19.10 10.41 -6.07
C ASP A 124 18.23 9.14 -6.16
N GLN A 125 18.81 8.00 -6.49
CA GLN A 125 18.09 6.71 -6.51
C GLN A 125 17.57 6.37 -5.12
N SER A 126 16.24 6.46 -4.97
CA SER A 126 15.58 6.33 -3.67
C SER A 126 14.07 6.19 -3.84
N THR A 127 13.33 6.12 -2.73
CA THR A 127 11.87 6.22 -2.71
C THR A 127 11.46 7.61 -2.24
N TYR A 128 10.49 8.20 -2.94
CA TYR A 128 10.00 9.56 -2.72
C TYR A 128 8.54 9.53 -2.27
N PHE A 129 8.21 10.22 -1.19
CA PHE A 129 6.89 10.24 -0.59
C PHE A 129 6.34 11.66 -0.53
N SER A 130 5.21 11.90 -1.19
CA SER A 130 4.48 13.17 -1.03
C SER A 130 3.66 13.14 0.24
N ARG A 131 3.61 14.26 0.95
CA ARG A 131 2.91 14.48 2.20
C ARG A 131 2.05 15.71 2.08
N ILE A 132 0.77 15.57 2.41
CA ILE A 132 -0.25 16.59 2.21
C ILE A 132 -0.70 17.11 3.57
N PHE A 133 -0.85 18.41 3.68
CA PHE A 133 -1.44 19.12 4.81
C PHE A 133 -2.57 19.99 4.31
N LEU A 134 -3.66 20.04 5.02
CA LEU A 134 -4.74 20.99 4.78
C LEU A 134 -5.56 21.24 6.04
N GLN A 135 -6.22 22.40 6.08
CA GLN A 135 -7.18 22.75 7.11
C GLN A 135 -8.60 22.43 6.59
N ALA A 136 -9.24 21.45 7.22
CA ALA A 136 -10.65 21.14 7.04
C ALA A 136 -11.50 21.85 8.09
N THR A 137 -12.82 21.88 7.91
CA THR A 137 -13.78 22.40 8.91
C THR A 137 -13.66 21.69 10.25
N GLU A 138 -13.29 20.41 10.23
CA GLU A 138 -13.08 19.56 11.41
C GLU A 138 -11.67 19.68 12.04
N GLY A 139 -10.79 20.52 11.49
CA GLY A 139 -9.41 20.71 11.94
C GLY A 139 -8.35 20.28 10.93
N MET A 140 -7.09 20.34 11.35
CA MET A 140 -5.95 20.02 10.49
C MET A 140 -5.95 18.55 10.10
N LYS A 141 -5.76 18.27 8.83
CA LYS A 141 -5.60 16.93 8.26
C LYS A 141 -4.20 16.78 7.68
N LEU A 142 -3.65 15.59 7.89
CA LEU A 142 -2.30 15.25 7.46
C LEU A 142 -2.27 13.81 6.99
N TRP A 143 -1.76 13.55 5.78
CA TRP A 143 -1.50 12.19 5.30
C TRP A 143 -0.34 12.17 4.31
N GLN A 144 0.12 10.99 3.97
CA GLN A 144 1.29 10.76 3.15
C GLN A 144 1.05 9.58 2.21
N SER A 145 1.68 9.60 1.04
CA SER A 145 1.73 8.43 0.16
C SER A 145 2.28 7.22 0.92
N ARG A 146 1.63 6.07 0.81
CA ARG A 146 2.02 4.86 1.54
C ARG A 146 3.20 4.15 0.91
N ALA A 147 3.12 3.92 -0.39
CA ALA A 147 4.16 3.22 -1.15
C ALA A 147 5.29 4.16 -1.59
N GLY A 148 4.95 5.42 -1.88
CA GLY A 148 5.87 6.36 -2.52
C GLY A 148 6.17 5.99 -3.97
N THR A 149 7.15 6.68 -4.56
CA THR A 149 7.67 6.40 -5.90
C THR A 149 9.13 5.96 -5.79
N LYS A 150 9.43 4.74 -6.20
CA LYS A 150 10.81 4.24 -6.31
C LYS A 150 11.45 4.78 -7.58
N LEU A 151 12.49 5.60 -7.44
CA LEU A 151 13.29 6.09 -8.56
C LEU A 151 14.49 5.18 -8.78
N ILE A 152 14.61 4.67 -9.99
CA ILE A 152 15.77 3.90 -10.47
C ILE A 152 16.55 4.77 -11.43
N ILE A 153 17.88 4.83 -11.27
CA ILE A 153 18.74 5.66 -12.10
C ILE A 153 19.76 4.78 -12.81
N HIS A 154 19.76 4.81 -14.13
CA HIS A 154 20.74 4.15 -14.96
C HIS A 154 21.89 5.10 -15.29
N ALA A 155 23.11 4.58 -15.25
CA ALA A 155 24.25 5.30 -15.78
C ALA A 155 24.06 5.57 -17.28
N LEU A 156 24.54 6.72 -17.75
CA LEU A 156 24.63 6.99 -19.17
C LEU A 156 25.69 6.03 -19.76
N SER A 157 25.26 4.97 -20.43
CA SER A 157 26.18 4.10 -21.16
C SER A 157 26.73 4.86 -22.35
N THR A 158 27.92 5.41 -22.21
CA THR A 158 28.69 5.90 -23.38
C THR A 158 29.20 4.67 -24.12
N THR A 159 28.35 4.05 -24.90
CA THR A 159 28.79 3.12 -25.93
C THR A 159 29.46 3.97 -27.00
N MET A 160 30.76 4.11 -26.94
CA MET A 160 31.55 4.51 -28.10
C MET A 160 31.29 3.44 -29.17
N ALA A 161 30.33 3.73 -30.04
CA ALA A 161 30.15 2.95 -31.25
C ALA A 161 31.39 3.17 -32.13
N SER A 162 32.29 2.21 -32.11
CA SER A 162 33.27 2.05 -33.16
C SER A 162 32.50 1.80 -34.44
N PRO A 163 32.76 2.47 -35.55
CA PRO A 163 32.04 2.24 -36.80
C PRO A 163 32.52 0.91 -37.41
N SER A 164 31.88 -0.19 -37.14
CA SER A 164 32.08 -1.40 -37.91
C SER A 164 30.95 -1.54 -38.93
N ILE A 165 31.38 -1.49 -40.15
CA ILE A 165 30.82 -1.73 -41.47
C ILE A 165 29.68 -2.74 -41.50
N ILE A 166 28.57 -2.34 -42.13
CA ILE A 166 27.39 -3.15 -42.48
C ILE A 166 27.76 -4.24 -43.49
N PRO A 167 27.15 -5.41 -43.38
CA PRO A 167 26.48 -5.98 -44.53
C PRO A 167 24.99 -6.23 -44.31
N SER A 168 24.27 -5.74 -45.27
CA SER A 168 22.86 -5.91 -45.53
C SER A 168 22.45 -7.39 -45.53
N ALA A 169 21.38 -7.75 -44.82
CA ALA A 169 20.54 -8.88 -45.15
C ALA A 169 19.12 -8.67 -44.64
N VAL A 170 18.21 -8.92 -45.54
CA VAL A 170 16.77 -8.76 -45.64
C VAL A 170 15.97 -9.59 -44.61
N PRO A 171 14.67 -9.28 -44.37
CA PRO A 171 13.92 -9.65 -43.16
C PRO A 171 13.24 -11.02 -43.29
N THR A 172 13.13 -11.71 -42.18
CA THR A 172 12.17 -12.80 -42.04
C THR A 172 11.31 -12.55 -40.80
N ALA A 173 10.02 -12.48 -41.07
CA ALA A 173 8.97 -12.43 -40.07
C ALA A 173 8.94 -13.70 -39.22
N GLY A 174 8.64 -13.56 -37.95
CA GLY A 174 8.42 -14.71 -37.07
C GLY A 174 8.10 -14.34 -35.63
N LEU A 175 6.80 -14.22 -35.34
CA LEU A 175 6.09 -14.66 -34.14
C LEU A 175 6.49 -14.13 -32.77
N GLU A 176 5.58 -13.31 -32.28
CA GLU A 176 4.95 -13.35 -30.95
C GLU A 176 5.70 -14.08 -29.82
N ASN A 177 6.03 -13.29 -28.81
CA ASN A 177 6.01 -13.83 -27.45
C ASN A 177 5.31 -12.84 -26.54
N THR A 178 4.01 -13.03 -26.41
CA THR A 178 3.11 -12.45 -25.42
C THR A 178 3.57 -12.89 -24.04
N ARG A 179 4.37 -12.09 -23.37
CA ARG A 179 4.70 -12.34 -21.97
C ARG A 179 3.68 -11.64 -21.09
N GLY A 180 2.79 -12.46 -20.53
CA GLY A 180 1.61 -12.12 -19.77
C GLY A 180 1.81 -11.01 -18.76
N GLN A 181 0.96 -10.05 -18.89
CA GLN A 181 0.64 -9.02 -17.92
C GLN A 181 0.01 -9.71 -16.71
N ARG A 182 0.78 -9.90 -15.63
CA ARG A 182 0.25 -10.41 -14.37
C ARG A 182 -0.61 -9.34 -13.73
N ASN A 183 -1.91 -9.54 -13.77
CA ASN A 183 -2.90 -8.74 -13.05
C ASN A 183 -2.60 -8.73 -11.55
N PRO A 184 -2.41 -7.57 -10.90
CA PRO A 184 -2.14 -7.49 -9.46
C PRO A 184 -3.34 -7.90 -8.59
N SER A 185 -4.53 -8.08 -9.16
CA SER A 185 -5.74 -8.48 -8.44
C SER A 185 -5.75 -9.93 -7.94
N LEU A 186 -4.97 -10.84 -8.54
CA LEU A 186 -4.93 -12.25 -8.15
C LEU A 186 -4.05 -12.50 -6.90
N LEU A 187 -3.07 -11.63 -6.62
CA LEU A 187 -2.24 -11.74 -5.42
C LEU A 187 -3.00 -11.41 -4.13
N ASN A 188 -3.97 -10.50 -4.20
CA ASN A 188 -4.81 -10.17 -3.04
C ASN A 188 -5.83 -11.27 -2.71
N LEU A 189 -6.33 -11.99 -3.71
CA LEU A 189 -7.29 -13.08 -3.48
C LEU A 189 -6.61 -14.28 -2.80
N GLY A 190 -5.38 -14.62 -3.20
CA GLY A 190 -4.59 -15.69 -2.57
C GLY A 190 -4.24 -15.41 -1.11
N ALA A 191 -3.88 -14.17 -0.78
CA ALA A 191 -3.59 -13.75 0.58
C ALA A 191 -4.84 -13.77 1.48
N MET A 192 -6.01 -13.37 0.97
CA MET A 192 -7.27 -13.42 1.70
C MET A 192 -7.73 -14.87 1.95
N VAL A 193 -7.66 -15.74 0.94
CA VAL A 193 -8.00 -17.17 1.06
C VAL A 193 -7.03 -17.85 2.04
N GLY A 194 -5.73 -17.55 1.99
CA GLY A 194 -4.74 -18.07 2.91
C GLY A 194 -5.01 -17.71 4.38
N MET A 195 -5.41 -16.47 4.67
CA MET A 195 -5.76 -16.03 6.02
C MET A 195 -7.02 -16.72 6.56
N VAL A 196 -8.03 -16.93 5.72
CA VAL A 196 -9.27 -17.62 6.11
C VAL A 196 -8.97 -19.09 6.38
N MET A 197 -8.20 -19.75 5.52
CA MET A 197 -7.83 -21.17 5.69
C MET A 197 -6.96 -21.39 6.93
N ALA A 198 -6.03 -20.49 7.25
CA ALA A 198 -5.23 -20.56 8.46
C ALA A 198 -6.08 -20.50 9.74
N LYS A 199 -7.13 -19.69 9.78
CA LYS A 199 -8.07 -19.61 10.91
C LYS A 199 -8.90 -20.90 11.05
N VAL A 200 -9.36 -21.46 9.93
CA VAL A 200 -10.14 -22.71 9.92
C VAL A 200 -9.30 -23.88 10.44
N VAL A 201 -8.04 -23.99 10.05
CA VAL A 201 -7.12 -25.05 10.49
C VAL A 201 -6.86 -25.02 12.00
N VAL A 202 -6.87 -23.84 12.62
CA VAL A 202 -6.68 -23.70 14.08
C VAL A 202 -7.98 -23.96 14.85
N ILE A 203 -9.11 -23.52 14.31
CA ILE A 203 -10.41 -23.59 14.97
C ILE A 203 -10.94 -25.03 15.03
N ILE A 204 -10.84 -25.81 13.95
CA ILE A 204 -11.35 -27.17 13.87
C ILE A 204 -10.73 -28.10 14.94
N PRO A 205 -9.40 -28.16 15.13
CA PRO A 205 -8.82 -29.03 16.18
C PRO A 205 -9.15 -28.56 17.60
N LEU A 206 -9.30 -27.25 17.84
CA LEU A 206 -9.72 -26.76 19.14
C LEU A 206 -11.16 -27.22 19.50
N TYR A 207 -12.07 -27.16 18.54
CA TYR A 207 -13.42 -27.69 18.73
C TYR A 207 -13.43 -29.21 18.89
N GLY A 208 -12.65 -29.91 18.09
CA GLY A 208 -12.47 -31.36 18.22
C GLY A 208 -11.95 -31.77 19.61
N TRP A 209 -11.01 -31.00 20.15
CA TRP A 209 -10.47 -31.24 21.49
C TRP A 209 -11.51 -30.98 22.60
N VAL A 210 -12.27 -29.89 22.51
CA VAL A 210 -13.32 -29.58 23.47
C VAL A 210 -14.40 -30.67 23.46
N ILE A 211 -14.83 -31.13 22.27
CA ILE A 211 -15.79 -32.23 22.14
C ILE A 211 -15.21 -33.52 22.68
N PHE A 212 -13.92 -33.82 22.43
CA PHE A 212 -13.24 -35.00 22.95
C PHE A 212 -13.14 -34.99 24.48
N LEU A 213 -12.78 -33.84 25.08
CA LEU A 213 -12.76 -33.69 26.54
C LEU A 213 -14.15 -33.87 27.15
N TRP A 214 -15.18 -33.33 26.50
CA TRP A 214 -16.55 -33.50 26.93
C TRP A 214 -17.02 -34.96 26.85
N TRP A 215 -16.64 -35.66 25.78
CA TRP A 215 -16.94 -37.08 25.60
C TRP A 215 -16.21 -37.97 26.63
N LYS A 216 -14.93 -37.65 26.88
CA LYS A 216 -14.11 -38.34 27.88
C LYS A 216 -14.66 -38.16 29.30
N GLN A 217 -15.21 -37.04 29.65
CA GLN A 217 -15.87 -36.83 30.93
C GLN A 217 -17.16 -37.66 31.07
N ARG A 218 -17.87 -37.85 29.97
CA ARG A 218 -19.10 -38.69 29.96
C ARG A 218 -18.86 -40.20 30.07
N THR A 219 -17.68 -40.66 29.65
CA THR A 219 -17.31 -42.08 29.70
C THR A 219 -16.61 -42.48 31.01
N ALA A 220 -16.32 -41.52 31.89
CA ALA A 220 -15.67 -41.77 33.18
C ALA A 220 -16.65 -41.87 34.36
N GLU A 221 -17.96 -41.76 34.10
CA GLU A 221 -19.07 -42.07 35.02
C GLU A 221 -19.70 -43.42 34.66
#